data_c135b3ada57b3ebec09a2823eda6b281
#
_entry.id   c135b3ada57b3ebec09a2823eda6b281
#
_cell.length_a   1.000
_cell.length_b   1.000
_cell.length_c   1.000
_cell.angle_alpha   90.00
_cell.angle_beta   90.00
_cell.angle_gamma   90.00
#
_symmetry.space_group_name_H-M   'P 1'
#
loop_
_entity.id
_entity.type
_entity.pdbx_description
1 polymer ?
#
loop_
_entity_poly.entity_id
_entity_poly.type
_entity_poly.pdbx_seq_one_letter_code
_entity_poly.pdbx_strand_id
1 'polypeptide(L)'
;MKTIAPIEYMAHVWKAAGEEGAYPLNPARGNEIEKGISDAAETINLIIPELTVIDEEPSLLMTGTYPGRKIDDIPEIQAELDAAGSVAAFLNARAKAHNTKFLRIGDYTDIAQSGFGTRRHGLFAFDPYYLAGGDTKGGHFVMGSMEAWPVNVQWNTANDNNGTSSQQFPYLNSNLHKYELQTVLPSYPVEWQNVMLSNQVLLEKRYSASGKLTASNGWDWADLGKIWSPSETEVYGQCVWGTPGYSVGYDCQFPFFRQTHNRIMRHSGNRATWWLRSVDGASSATACFVYNTGGAYLISASHAGIRCLPCFLVGA
;
A
#
# COMPACT_ATOMS: atom_id res chain seq x y z
N MET A 1 -27.24 -12.76 -3.41
CA MET A 1 -26.71 -12.53 -2.06
C MET A 1 -27.63 -13.19 -1.04
N LYS A 2 -27.15 -14.08 -0.18
CA LYS A 2 -27.93 -14.53 0.98
C LYS A 2 -27.59 -13.57 2.12
N THR A 3 -28.56 -12.74 2.47
CA THR A 3 -28.43 -11.91 3.67
C THR A 3 -28.48 -12.83 4.89
N ILE A 4 -27.42 -12.83 5.70
CA ILE A 4 -27.43 -13.54 6.99
C ILE A 4 -28.26 -12.67 7.94
N ALA A 5 -29.39 -13.21 8.37
CA ALA A 5 -30.23 -12.51 9.36
C ALA A 5 -29.52 -12.49 10.72
N PRO A 6 -29.67 -11.43 11.51
CA PRO A 6 -29.21 -11.40 12.89
C PRO A 6 -29.83 -12.53 13.71
N ILE A 7 -29.06 -13.04 14.67
CA ILE A 7 -29.54 -14.03 15.62
C ILE A 7 -30.44 -13.31 16.63
N GLU A 8 -31.72 -13.64 16.60
CA GLU A 8 -32.64 -13.21 17.64
C GLU A 8 -32.67 -14.26 18.76
N TYR A 9 -32.27 -13.83 19.93
CA TYR A 9 -32.27 -14.67 21.11
C TYR A 9 -33.28 -14.12 22.13
N MET A 10 -34.24 -14.96 22.54
CA MET A 10 -35.20 -14.68 23.61
C MET A 10 -34.75 -15.38 24.88
N ALA A 11 -34.29 -14.61 25.86
CA ALA A 11 -33.92 -15.15 27.17
C ALA A 11 -35.13 -15.75 27.91
N HIS A 12 -34.91 -16.90 28.50
CA HIS A 12 -35.88 -17.50 29.41
C HIS A 12 -35.63 -17.02 30.83
N VAL A 13 -36.72 -16.78 31.54
CA VAL A 13 -36.64 -16.49 32.98
C VAL A 13 -36.73 -17.81 33.76
N TRP A 14 -35.63 -18.17 34.40
CA TRP A 14 -35.52 -19.34 35.25
C TRP A 14 -36.13 -19.06 36.62
N LYS A 15 -37.10 -19.88 37.00
CA LYS A 15 -37.84 -19.73 38.23
C LYS A 15 -37.46 -20.79 39.26
N ALA A 16 -37.72 -20.54 40.55
CA ALA A 16 -37.48 -21.49 41.60
C ALA A 16 -38.39 -22.74 41.47
N ALA A 17 -37.90 -23.89 41.87
CA ALA A 17 -38.66 -25.11 41.80
C ALA A 17 -39.95 -24.99 42.64
N GLY A 18 -41.11 -25.31 42.01
CA GLY A 18 -42.44 -25.18 42.64
C GLY A 18 -43.24 -23.98 42.18
N GLU A 19 -42.65 -23.03 41.45
CA GLU A 19 -43.38 -21.94 40.78
C GLU A 19 -43.98 -22.43 39.46
N GLU A 20 -45.11 -21.84 39.06
CA GLU A 20 -45.74 -22.17 37.77
C GLU A 20 -44.81 -21.83 36.61
N GLY A 21 -44.52 -22.82 35.75
CA GLY A 21 -43.56 -22.73 34.65
C GLY A 21 -42.08 -22.83 35.08
N ALA A 22 -41.79 -23.42 36.28
CA ALA A 22 -40.43 -23.67 36.73
C ALA A 22 -39.74 -24.76 35.92
N TYR A 23 -38.46 -24.56 35.64
CA TYR A 23 -37.57 -25.56 35.02
C TYR A 23 -36.78 -26.32 36.11
N PRO A 24 -36.35 -27.58 35.85
CA PRO A 24 -35.71 -28.44 36.89
C PRO A 24 -34.26 -28.03 37.22
N LEU A 25 -33.77 -26.92 36.71
CA LEU A 25 -32.40 -26.39 36.96
C LEU A 25 -32.44 -25.26 37.99
N ASN A 26 -31.33 -25.11 38.72
CA ASN A 26 -31.16 -23.99 39.65
C ASN A 26 -31.32 -22.66 38.88
N PRO A 27 -32.24 -21.76 39.29
CA PRO A 27 -32.50 -20.51 38.54
C PRO A 27 -31.28 -19.63 38.36
N ALA A 28 -30.41 -19.50 39.36
CA ALA A 28 -29.20 -18.71 39.25
C ALA A 28 -28.27 -19.21 38.12
N ARG A 29 -28.06 -20.53 38.07
CA ARG A 29 -27.22 -21.16 37.05
C ARG A 29 -27.89 -21.11 35.65
N GLY A 30 -29.22 -21.24 35.61
CA GLY A 30 -29.98 -21.07 34.36
C GLY A 30 -29.85 -19.67 33.82
N ASN A 31 -29.96 -18.63 34.62
CA ASN A 31 -29.82 -17.24 34.23
C ASN A 31 -28.37 -16.90 33.81
N GLU A 32 -27.34 -17.53 34.43
CA GLU A 32 -25.94 -17.38 33.98
C GLU A 32 -25.71 -17.99 32.58
N ILE A 33 -26.31 -19.15 32.31
CA ILE A 33 -26.26 -19.79 30.99
C ILE A 33 -26.97 -18.94 29.95
N GLU A 34 -28.17 -18.46 30.24
CA GLU A 34 -28.93 -17.58 29.36
C GLU A 34 -28.17 -16.29 29.06
N LYS A 35 -27.55 -15.68 30.08
CA LYS A 35 -26.69 -14.51 29.87
C LYS A 35 -25.52 -14.83 28.96
N GLY A 36 -24.85 -15.96 29.17
CA GLY A 36 -23.72 -16.37 28.32
C GLY A 36 -24.13 -16.59 26.86
N ILE A 37 -25.32 -17.16 26.62
CA ILE A 37 -25.85 -17.34 25.25
C ILE A 37 -26.23 -15.98 24.64
N SER A 38 -26.81 -15.07 25.41
CA SER A 38 -27.14 -13.73 24.95
C SER A 38 -25.88 -12.95 24.57
N ASP A 39 -24.84 -12.96 25.43
CA ASP A 39 -23.56 -12.31 25.19
C ASP A 39 -22.87 -12.89 23.93
N ALA A 40 -22.97 -14.22 23.73
CA ALA A 40 -22.46 -14.88 22.53
C ALA A 40 -23.21 -14.48 21.26
N ALA A 41 -24.56 -14.41 21.33
CA ALA A 41 -25.38 -13.96 20.21
C ALA A 41 -25.08 -12.51 19.82
N GLU A 42 -24.89 -11.63 20.80
CA GLU A 42 -24.50 -10.24 20.57
C GLU A 42 -23.14 -10.17 19.90
N THR A 43 -22.14 -10.93 20.39
CA THR A 43 -20.80 -11.01 19.79
C THR A 43 -20.87 -11.50 18.35
N ILE A 44 -21.65 -12.55 18.06
CA ILE A 44 -21.84 -13.08 16.71
C ILE A 44 -22.49 -12.03 15.80
N ASN A 45 -23.50 -11.30 16.29
CA ASN A 45 -24.17 -10.26 15.52
C ASN A 45 -23.24 -9.06 15.22
N LEU A 46 -22.22 -8.78 16.04
CA LEU A 46 -21.16 -7.81 15.74
C LEU A 46 -20.22 -8.29 14.62
N ILE A 47 -20.02 -9.62 14.51
CA ILE A 47 -19.15 -10.23 13.52
C ILE A 47 -19.85 -10.43 12.16
N ILE A 48 -21.18 -10.64 12.16
CA ILE A 48 -21.97 -10.89 10.92
C ILE A 48 -21.73 -9.81 9.83
N PRO A 49 -21.71 -8.50 10.12
CA PRO A 49 -21.42 -7.49 9.10
C PRO A 49 -20.01 -7.63 8.51
N GLU A 50 -19.04 -8.06 9.31
CA GLU A 50 -17.66 -8.29 8.85
C GLU A 50 -17.57 -9.57 8.01
N LEU A 51 -18.31 -10.62 8.36
CA LEU A 51 -18.42 -11.85 7.58
C LEU A 51 -19.13 -11.65 6.24
N THR A 52 -20.14 -10.79 6.18
CA THR A 52 -20.81 -10.44 4.91
C THR A 52 -19.87 -9.70 3.97
N VAL A 53 -18.96 -8.88 4.48
CA VAL A 53 -17.89 -8.24 3.69
C VAL A 53 -16.91 -9.30 3.18
N ILE A 54 -16.58 -10.31 3.98
CA ILE A 54 -15.70 -11.43 3.56
C ILE A 54 -16.40 -12.32 2.52
N ASP A 55 -17.71 -12.51 2.59
CA ASP A 55 -18.46 -13.37 1.65
C ASP A 55 -18.59 -12.76 0.25
N GLU A 56 -18.44 -11.45 0.09
CA GLU A 56 -18.30 -10.79 -1.21
C GLU A 56 -16.91 -10.96 -1.84
N GLU A 57 -15.89 -11.23 -1.04
CA GLU A 57 -14.50 -11.38 -1.49
C GLU A 57 -14.12 -12.73 -2.13
N PRO A 58 -14.74 -13.89 -1.82
CA PRO A 58 -14.38 -15.14 -2.49
C PRO A 58 -14.52 -15.08 -4.01
N SER A 59 -15.49 -14.33 -4.54
CA SER A 59 -15.63 -14.14 -5.98
C SER A 59 -14.49 -13.31 -6.57
N LEU A 60 -13.97 -12.34 -5.81
CA LEU A 60 -12.84 -11.50 -6.21
C LEU A 60 -11.52 -12.29 -6.13
N LEU A 61 -11.35 -13.11 -5.09
CA LEU A 61 -10.20 -14.01 -4.96
C LEU A 61 -10.16 -15.04 -6.08
N MET A 62 -11.32 -15.57 -6.50
CA MET A 62 -11.43 -16.56 -7.58
C MET A 62 -11.25 -15.95 -8.98
N THR A 63 -11.63 -14.71 -9.19
CA THR A 63 -11.46 -14.02 -10.48
C THR A 63 -10.12 -13.32 -10.62
N GLY A 64 -9.35 -13.19 -9.53
CA GLY A 64 -8.00 -12.62 -9.52
C GLY A 64 -7.93 -11.12 -9.82
N THR A 65 -9.08 -10.43 -9.87
CA THR A 65 -9.12 -8.99 -10.19
C THR A 65 -10.06 -8.24 -9.27
N TYR A 66 -9.49 -7.42 -8.38
CA TYR A 66 -10.27 -6.43 -7.65
C TYR A 66 -10.17 -5.08 -8.39
N PRO A 67 -11.29 -4.53 -8.91
CA PRO A 67 -11.25 -3.29 -9.70
C PRO A 67 -10.99 -2.04 -8.84
N GLY A 68 -11.04 -2.16 -7.51
CA GLY A 68 -11.04 -1.07 -6.56
C GLY A 68 -12.37 -0.34 -6.49
N ARG A 69 -12.68 0.24 -5.33
CA ARG A 69 -13.79 1.16 -5.12
C ARG A 69 -13.24 2.56 -4.97
N LYS A 70 -13.96 3.57 -5.42
CA LYS A 70 -13.61 4.93 -5.07
C LYS A 70 -13.88 5.14 -3.58
N ILE A 71 -12.89 5.65 -2.84
CA ILE A 71 -12.98 5.83 -1.39
C ILE A 71 -14.16 6.74 -1.03
N ASP A 72 -14.38 7.78 -1.83
CA ASP A 72 -15.51 8.71 -1.66
C ASP A 72 -16.88 8.03 -1.79
N ASP A 73 -16.97 6.86 -2.42
CA ASP A 73 -18.23 6.16 -2.70
C ASP A 73 -18.46 4.98 -1.74
N ILE A 74 -17.60 4.75 -0.73
CA ILE A 74 -17.76 3.66 0.25
C ILE A 74 -18.76 4.10 1.34
N PRO A 75 -19.96 3.47 1.42
CA PRO A 75 -21.01 3.96 2.32
C PRO A 75 -20.63 3.88 3.80
N GLU A 76 -19.90 2.85 4.21
CA GLU A 76 -19.56 2.55 5.60
C GLU A 76 -18.61 3.57 6.24
N ILE A 77 -17.93 4.38 5.44
CA ILE A 77 -16.96 5.37 5.93
C ILE A 77 -17.41 6.83 5.72
N GLN A 78 -18.57 7.07 5.09
CA GLN A 78 -19.01 8.43 4.73
C GLN A 78 -19.05 9.40 5.90
N ALA A 79 -19.60 8.99 7.04
CA ALA A 79 -19.67 9.84 8.22
C ALA A 79 -18.30 10.29 8.74
N GLU A 80 -17.29 9.40 8.68
CA GLU A 80 -15.93 9.73 9.07
C GLU A 80 -15.22 10.59 8.02
N LEU A 81 -15.48 10.33 6.74
CA LEU A 81 -14.95 11.11 5.63
C LEU A 81 -15.47 12.56 5.67
N ASP A 82 -16.77 12.74 5.91
CA ASP A 82 -17.41 14.04 6.07
C ASP A 82 -16.81 14.80 7.28
N ALA A 83 -16.60 14.10 8.39
CA ALA A 83 -15.98 14.66 9.59
C ALA A 83 -14.51 15.06 9.37
N ALA A 84 -13.78 14.32 8.56
CA ALA A 84 -12.38 14.60 8.21
C ALA A 84 -12.24 15.75 7.20
N GLY A 85 -13.28 16.03 6.41
CA GLY A 85 -13.33 17.11 5.42
C GLY A 85 -12.56 16.85 4.12
N SER A 86 -11.71 15.81 4.06
CA SER A 86 -11.05 15.38 2.83
C SER A 86 -10.57 13.92 2.93
N VAL A 87 -10.42 13.26 1.78
CA VAL A 87 -9.85 11.89 1.71
C VAL A 87 -8.42 11.85 2.27
N ALA A 88 -7.62 12.88 2.02
CA ALA A 88 -6.26 12.97 2.56
C ALA A 88 -6.24 12.97 4.09
N ALA A 89 -7.07 13.81 4.73
CA ALA A 89 -7.19 13.87 6.18
C ALA A 89 -7.78 12.58 6.77
N PHE A 90 -8.79 12.01 6.12
CA PHE A 90 -9.39 10.74 6.51
C PHE A 90 -8.37 9.60 6.50
N LEU A 91 -7.66 9.40 5.39
CA LEU A 91 -6.64 8.34 5.28
C LEU A 91 -5.50 8.55 6.28
N ASN A 92 -5.09 9.80 6.51
CA ASN A 92 -4.09 10.13 7.52
C ASN A 92 -4.53 9.72 8.94
N ALA A 93 -5.76 10.05 9.32
CA ALA A 93 -6.31 9.68 10.63
C ALA A 93 -6.41 8.16 10.79
N ARG A 94 -6.90 7.47 9.75
CA ARG A 94 -7.01 6.01 9.72
C ARG A 94 -5.66 5.32 9.79
N ALA A 95 -4.67 5.79 9.05
CA ALA A 95 -3.31 5.27 9.06
C ALA A 95 -2.68 5.41 10.46
N LYS A 96 -2.74 6.61 11.06
CA LYS A 96 -2.26 6.84 12.44
C LYS A 96 -2.86 5.89 13.47
N ALA A 97 -4.12 5.53 13.29
CA ALA A 97 -4.84 4.61 14.17
C ALA A 97 -4.68 3.13 13.79
N HIS A 98 -3.88 2.78 12.76
CA HIS A 98 -3.81 1.43 12.17
C HIS A 98 -5.19 0.85 11.82
N ASN A 99 -6.15 1.71 11.46
CA ASN A 99 -7.54 1.35 11.22
C ASN A 99 -7.82 1.17 9.73
N THR A 100 -7.85 -0.08 9.29
CA THR A 100 -8.13 -0.46 7.89
C THR A 100 -9.59 -0.86 7.66
N LYS A 101 -10.45 -0.77 8.70
CA LYS A 101 -11.84 -1.21 8.61
C LYS A 101 -12.56 -0.56 7.42
N PHE A 102 -13.21 -1.39 6.59
CA PHE A 102 -13.90 -1.03 5.35
C PHE A 102 -13.01 -0.52 4.21
N LEU A 103 -11.68 -0.41 4.40
CA LEU A 103 -10.73 -0.14 3.33
C LEU A 103 -10.12 -1.43 2.80
N ARG A 104 -9.87 -1.49 1.49
CA ARG A 104 -9.26 -2.63 0.82
C ARG A 104 -8.06 -2.20 -0.01
N ILE A 105 -7.12 -3.10 -0.16
CA ILE A 105 -6.02 -2.90 -1.13
C ILE A 105 -6.61 -2.78 -2.53
N GLY A 106 -6.26 -1.70 -3.23
CA GLY A 106 -6.81 -1.35 -4.54
C GLY A 106 -7.94 -0.33 -4.49
N ASP A 107 -8.56 -0.05 -3.34
CA ASP A 107 -9.46 1.11 -3.20
C ASP A 107 -8.68 2.38 -3.54
N TYR A 108 -9.36 3.36 -4.17
CA TYR A 108 -8.67 4.48 -4.79
C TYR A 108 -9.36 5.82 -4.56
N THR A 109 -8.60 6.89 -4.77
CA THR A 109 -9.12 8.25 -4.92
C THR A 109 -8.53 8.93 -6.14
N ASP A 110 -9.23 9.90 -6.67
CA ASP A 110 -8.77 10.71 -7.81
C ASP A 110 -8.16 12.01 -7.28
N ILE A 111 -6.88 12.25 -7.57
CA ILE A 111 -6.13 13.42 -7.11
C ILE A 111 -5.86 14.34 -8.30
N ALA A 112 -6.32 15.59 -8.22
CA ALA A 112 -6.03 16.62 -9.21
C ALA A 112 -4.59 17.11 -9.04
N GLN A 113 -3.73 16.83 -10.01
CA GLN A 113 -2.31 17.18 -9.98
C GLN A 113 -2.03 18.35 -10.93
N SER A 114 -1.38 19.39 -10.42
CA SER A 114 -1.05 20.58 -11.20
C SER A 114 -0.15 20.23 -12.39
N GLY A 115 -0.56 20.59 -13.60
CA GLY A 115 0.15 20.30 -14.84
C GLY A 115 -0.01 18.89 -15.38
N PHE A 116 -0.67 17.95 -14.64
CA PHE A 116 -0.77 16.54 -15.03
C PHE A 116 -2.21 16.00 -15.02
N GLY A 117 -3.19 16.86 -14.71
CA GLY A 117 -4.61 16.50 -14.65
C GLY A 117 -4.98 15.65 -13.45
N THR A 118 -6.19 15.11 -13.47
CA THR A 118 -6.68 14.22 -12.42
C THR A 118 -6.17 12.79 -12.63
N ARG A 119 -5.59 12.20 -11.60
CA ARG A 119 -4.98 10.88 -11.66
C ARG A 119 -5.46 10.00 -10.52
N ARG A 120 -5.68 8.72 -10.83
CA ARG A 120 -6.11 7.73 -9.85
C ARG A 120 -4.94 7.24 -9.01
N HIS A 121 -5.13 7.24 -7.69
CA HIS A 121 -4.18 6.71 -6.71
C HIS A 121 -4.87 5.67 -5.83
N GLY A 122 -4.29 4.47 -5.75
CA GLY A 122 -4.84 3.35 -4.98
C GLY A 122 -4.06 3.06 -3.72
N LEU A 123 -4.73 2.39 -2.79
CA LEU A 123 -4.11 1.79 -1.61
C LEU A 123 -3.31 0.55 -2.04
N PHE A 124 -1.98 0.58 -1.87
CA PHE A 124 -1.08 -0.49 -2.31
C PHE A 124 -0.69 -1.43 -1.18
N ALA A 125 -0.55 -0.90 0.04
CA ALA A 125 -0.23 -1.66 1.24
C ALA A 125 -0.64 -0.90 2.50
N PHE A 126 -0.84 -1.64 3.59
CA PHE A 126 -1.04 -1.11 4.95
C PHE A 126 0.16 -1.49 5.80
N ASP A 127 0.78 -0.53 6.46
CA ASP A 127 1.89 -0.68 7.41
C ASP A 127 3.06 -1.58 6.92
N PRO A 128 3.55 -1.47 5.66
CA PRO A 128 4.59 -2.39 5.17
C PRO A 128 5.99 -2.05 5.65
N TYR A 129 6.26 -0.83 6.11
CA TYR A 129 7.60 -0.37 6.43
C TYR A 129 7.91 -0.40 7.93
N TYR A 130 9.16 -0.69 8.25
CA TYR A 130 9.66 -0.67 9.63
C TYR A 130 9.85 0.75 10.16
N LEU A 131 10.28 1.69 9.29
CA LEU A 131 10.44 3.10 9.62
C LEU A 131 9.59 3.95 8.66
N ALA A 132 8.46 4.46 9.16
CA ALA A 132 7.61 5.39 8.42
C ALA A 132 7.67 6.76 9.08
N GLY A 133 7.93 7.83 8.31
CA GLY A 133 8.08 9.18 8.86
C GLY A 133 9.21 9.34 9.88
N GLY A 134 10.17 8.39 9.93
CA GLY A 134 11.22 8.34 10.94
C GLY A 134 10.81 7.65 12.23
N ASP A 135 9.57 7.16 12.33
CA ASP A 135 9.08 6.44 13.50
C ASP A 135 9.04 4.93 13.27
N THR A 136 9.56 4.17 14.24
CA THR A 136 9.50 2.71 14.25
C THR A 136 8.06 2.28 14.52
N LYS A 137 7.45 1.55 13.57
CA LYS A 137 6.07 1.07 13.63
C LYS A 137 5.00 2.18 13.60
N GLY A 138 5.33 3.38 13.12
CA GLY A 138 4.34 4.42 12.85
C GLY A 138 3.27 3.95 11.87
N GLY A 139 2.00 4.21 12.15
CA GLY A 139 0.88 3.81 11.29
C GLY A 139 0.92 4.54 9.95
N HIS A 140 0.91 3.77 8.85
CA HIS A 140 1.00 4.35 7.51
C HIS A 140 0.34 3.47 6.44
N PHE A 141 -0.24 4.13 5.43
CA PHE A 141 -0.72 3.47 4.22
C PHE A 141 0.13 3.89 3.03
N VAL A 142 0.45 2.93 2.16
CA VAL A 142 1.10 3.21 0.89
C VAL A 142 0.03 3.52 -0.15
N MET A 143 0.14 4.72 -0.72
CA MET A 143 -0.61 5.14 -1.90
C MET A 143 0.29 5.09 -3.12
N GLY A 144 -0.24 4.69 -4.26
CA GLY A 144 0.50 4.71 -5.52
C GLY A 144 -0.36 5.05 -6.71
N SER A 145 0.25 5.64 -7.74
CA SER A 145 -0.45 5.89 -9.01
C SER A 145 -0.90 4.58 -9.64
N MET A 146 -2.17 4.45 -9.99
CA MET A 146 -2.71 3.29 -10.69
C MET A 146 -2.51 3.35 -12.22
N GLU A 147 -1.82 4.39 -12.67
CA GLU A 147 -1.42 4.59 -14.06
C GLU A 147 0.05 5.01 -14.12
N ALA A 148 0.76 4.62 -15.17
CA ALA A 148 2.10 5.11 -15.41
C ALA A 148 2.10 6.65 -15.60
N TRP A 149 3.15 7.31 -15.14
CA TRP A 149 3.27 8.77 -15.22
C TRP A 149 3.10 9.28 -16.66
N PRO A 150 2.50 10.45 -16.91
CA PRO A 150 2.25 10.92 -18.27
C PRO A 150 3.50 11.26 -19.08
N VAL A 151 4.61 11.54 -18.40
CA VAL A 151 5.87 11.94 -19.02
C VAL A 151 6.91 10.83 -18.91
N ASN A 152 7.68 10.61 -19.96
CA ASN A 152 8.84 9.73 -19.92
C ASN A 152 9.99 10.40 -19.16
N VAL A 153 10.69 9.64 -18.34
CA VAL A 153 11.80 10.08 -17.50
C VAL A 153 12.96 9.11 -17.67
N GLN A 154 14.18 9.59 -17.85
CA GLN A 154 15.38 8.77 -17.74
C GLN A 154 15.63 8.40 -16.28
N TRP A 155 16.03 7.15 -16.00
CA TRP A 155 16.45 6.77 -14.65
C TRP A 155 17.67 7.62 -14.24
N ASN A 156 18.64 7.75 -15.14
CA ASN A 156 19.73 8.72 -15.02
C ASN A 156 20.00 9.38 -16.37
N THR A 157 20.57 10.57 -16.38
CA THR A 157 20.90 11.30 -17.63
C THR A 157 22.09 10.67 -18.36
N ALA A 158 22.97 10.01 -17.62
CA ALA A 158 24.06 9.19 -18.15
C ALA A 158 23.72 7.69 -18.02
N ASN A 159 24.37 6.85 -18.83
CA ASN A 159 24.27 5.40 -18.71
C ASN A 159 25.09 4.91 -17.51
N ASP A 160 24.60 5.21 -16.32
CA ASP A 160 25.26 5.00 -15.04
C ASP A 160 24.23 4.79 -13.93
N ASN A 161 24.45 3.78 -13.09
CA ASN A 161 23.63 3.47 -11.94
C ASN A 161 24.44 3.49 -10.63
N ASN A 162 25.54 4.23 -10.58
CA ASN A 162 26.37 4.36 -9.38
C ASN A 162 26.02 5.64 -8.60
N GLY A 163 26.35 5.63 -7.33
CA GLY A 163 26.37 6.82 -6.50
C GLY A 163 27.64 7.65 -6.73
N THR A 164 27.77 8.71 -5.95
CA THR A 164 28.93 9.62 -5.94
C THR A 164 29.52 9.68 -4.53
N SER A 165 30.62 10.37 -4.34
CA SER A 165 31.21 10.60 -3.00
C SER A 165 30.26 11.33 -2.06
N SER A 166 29.43 12.22 -2.56
CA SER A 166 28.44 12.98 -1.79
C SER A 166 27.09 12.28 -1.64
N GLN A 167 26.76 11.35 -2.52
CA GLN A 167 25.53 10.57 -2.48
C GLN A 167 25.78 9.13 -2.94
N GLN A 168 26.07 8.24 -2.00
CA GLN A 168 26.49 6.87 -2.30
C GLN A 168 25.33 5.95 -2.75
N PHE A 169 24.10 6.35 -2.51
CA PHE A 169 22.92 5.60 -2.91
C PHE A 169 22.55 5.89 -4.36
N PRO A 170 22.58 4.88 -5.26
CA PRO A 170 22.29 5.06 -6.70
C PRO A 170 20.96 5.77 -6.96
N TYR A 171 19.89 5.30 -6.33
CA TYR A 171 18.55 5.86 -6.54
C TYR A 171 18.45 7.32 -6.11
N LEU A 172 18.94 7.67 -4.90
CA LEU A 172 18.93 9.06 -4.42
C LEU A 172 19.78 10.00 -5.28
N ASN A 173 20.81 9.46 -5.95
CA ASN A 173 21.63 10.21 -6.91
C ASN A 173 20.99 10.33 -8.30
N SER A 174 19.97 9.51 -8.61
CA SER A 174 19.39 9.38 -9.93
C SER A 174 18.61 10.62 -10.40
N ASN A 175 18.49 10.77 -11.72
CA ASN A 175 17.60 11.75 -12.32
C ASN A 175 16.12 11.43 -12.04
N LEU A 176 15.76 10.14 -11.97
CA LEU A 176 14.40 9.70 -11.64
C LEU A 176 13.97 10.25 -10.29
N HIS A 177 14.75 10.03 -9.23
CA HIS A 177 14.41 10.50 -7.89
C HIS A 177 14.36 12.03 -7.78
N LYS A 178 15.30 12.72 -8.43
CA LYS A 178 15.26 14.19 -8.51
C LYS A 178 14.00 14.69 -9.20
N TYR A 179 13.59 14.06 -10.29
CA TYR A 179 12.37 14.39 -10.99
C TYR A 179 11.11 14.14 -10.10
N GLU A 180 11.09 13.05 -9.36
CA GLU A 180 10.00 12.74 -8.43
C GLU A 180 9.86 13.81 -7.35
N LEU A 181 10.96 14.22 -6.72
CA LEU A 181 10.93 15.25 -5.67
C LEU A 181 10.68 16.67 -6.20
N GLN A 182 11.23 17.03 -7.37
CA GLN A 182 11.19 18.40 -7.87
C GLN A 182 10.03 18.70 -8.81
N THR A 183 9.44 17.68 -9.43
CA THR A 183 8.37 17.84 -10.42
C THR A 183 7.10 17.13 -10.00
N VAL A 184 7.20 15.85 -9.57
CA VAL A 184 6.01 15.07 -9.23
C VAL A 184 5.43 15.50 -7.89
N LEU A 185 6.23 15.58 -6.84
CA LEU A 185 5.76 15.97 -5.50
C LEU A 185 5.05 17.34 -5.49
N PRO A 186 5.60 18.42 -6.08
CA PRO A 186 4.93 19.72 -6.09
C PRO A 186 3.63 19.76 -6.91
N SER A 187 3.38 18.75 -7.75
CA SER A 187 2.13 18.68 -8.53
C SER A 187 0.92 18.26 -7.68
N TYR A 188 1.15 17.62 -6.54
CA TYR A 188 0.06 17.24 -5.62
C TYR A 188 -0.53 18.45 -4.91
N PRO A 189 -1.85 18.46 -4.62
CA PRO A 189 -2.45 19.46 -3.74
C PRO A 189 -1.77 19.53 -2.38
N VAL A 190 -1.70 20.71 -1.79
CA VAL A 190 -1.02 20.96 -0.49
C VAL A 190 -1.57 20.05 0.62
N GLU A 191 -2.88 19.77 0.62
CA GLU A 191 -3.51 18.87 1.58
C GLU A 191 -2.88 17.46 1.56
N TRP A 192 -2.56 16.93 0.38
CA TRP A 192 -1.86 15.65 0.23
C TRP A 192 -0.40 15.76 0.66
N GLN A 193 0.31 16.81 0.22
CA GLN A 193 1.71 17.01 0.63
C GLN A 193 1.87 17.12 2.16
N ASN A 194 0.88 17.65 2.87
CA ASN A 194 0.89 17.81 4.32
C ASN A 194 0.76 16.47 5.08
N VAL A 195 0.07 15.49 4.51
CA VAL A 195 -0.11 14.16 5.12
C VAL A 195 0.90 13.12 4.60
N MET A 196 1.69 13.47 3.59
CA MET A 196 2.76 12.61 3.09
C MET A 196 3.91 12.54 4.09
N LEU A 197 4.32 11.31 4.41
CA LEU A 197 5.48 11.03 5.26
C LEU A 197 6.73 10.83 4.41
N SER A 198 7.87 11.15 4.99
CA SER A 198 9.17 10.68 4.50
C SER A 198 9.28 9.18 4.70
N ASN A 199 9.85 8.46 3.74
CA ASN A 199 10.00 7.01 3.79
C ASN A 199 11.46 6.61 3.97
N GLN A 200 11.78 5.94 5.07
CA GLN A 200 13.13 5.43 5.34
C GLN A 200 13.19 3.93 5.08
N VAL A 201 14.10 3.52 4.21
CA VAL A 201 14.31 2.13 3.80
C VAL A 201 15.79 1.76 3.85
N LEU A 202 16.08 0.46 3.93
CA LEU A 202 17.42 -0.03 3.62
C LEU A 202 17.65 0.06 2.11
N LEU A 203 18.67 0.82 1.72
CA LEU A 203 19.00 1.07 0.34
C LEU A 203 20.46 0.68 0.05
N GLU A 204 20.69 0.13 -1.13
CA GLU A 204 22.06 -0.24 -1.53
C GLU A 204 22.96 0.96 -1.78
N LYS A 205 24.22 0.82 -1.38
CA LYS A 205 25.30 1.76 -1.71
C LYS A 205 26.11 1.23 -2.87
N ARG A 206 26.49 2.12 -3.80
CA ARG A 206 27.38 1.84 -4.94
C ARG A 206 28.28 3.02 -5.19
N TYR A 207 29.33 3.12 -4.41
CA TYR A 207 30.33 4.14 -4.64
C TYR A 207 31.72 3.58 -4.42
N SER A 208 32.63 3.88 -5.38
CA SER A 208 34.06 3.65 -5.24
C SER A 208 34.82 4.81 -5.87
N ALA A 209 35.87 5.30 -5.19
CA ALA A 209 36.76 6.31 -5.73
C ALA A 209 37.64 5.74 -6.87
N SER A 210 37.81 4.42 -6.95
CA SER A 210 38.63 3.74 -7.95
C SER A 210 37.92 3.38 -9.24
N GLY A 211 36.56 3.57 -9.28
CA GLY A 211 35.80 3.26 -10.50
C GLY A 211 34.36 2.86 -10.23
N LYS A 212 33.66 2.49 -11.30
CA LYS A 212 32.24 2.08 -11.22
C LYS A 212 32.10 0.67 -10.67
N LEU A 213 31.09 0.48 -9.84
CA LEU A 213 30.74 -0.80 -9.27
C LEU A 213 29.59 -1.44 -10.07
N THR A 214 29.68 -2.75 -10.27
CA THR A 214 28.62 -3.56 -10.88
C THR A 214 27.69 -4.21 -9.83
N ALA A 215 28.04 -4.11 -8.55
CA ALA A 215 27.26 -4.64 -7.44
C ALA A 215 27.29 -3.67 -6.25
N SER A 216 26.39 -3.88 -5.30
CA SER A 216 26.36 -3.15 -4.04
C SER A 216 27.67 -3.35 -3.27
N ASN A 217 28.17 -2.28 -2.64
CA ASN A 217 29.27 -2.34 -1.68
C ASN A 217 28.80 -2.07 -0.23
N GLY A 218 27.52 -2.14 0.02
CA GLY A 218 26.92 -2.02 1.34
C GLY A 218 25.46 -1.61 1.28
N TRP A 219 24.81 -1.63 2.41
CA TRP A 219 23.42 -1.22 2.63
C TRP A 219 23.34 -0.33 3.84
N ASP A 220 22.46 0.64 3.83
CA ASP A 220 22.22 1.52 4.96
C ASP A 220 20.83 2.13 4.90
N TRP A 221 20.35 2.64 6.05
CA TRP A 221 19.10 3.37 6.08
C TRP A 221 19.22 4.67 5.29
N ALA A 222 18.25 4.90 4.42
CA ALA A 222 18.19 6.06 3.56
C ALA A 222 16.77 6.62 3.51
N ASP A 223 16.67 7.94 3.56
CA ASP A 223 15.42 8.66 3.41
C ASP A 223 15.12 8.88 1.91
N LEU A 224 14.03 8.28 1.43
CA LEU A 224 13.55 8.46 0.07
C LEU A 224 12.78 9.78 -0.12
N GLY A 225 12.51 10.51 0.95
CA GLY A 225 11.60 11.65 0.91
C GLY A 225 10.14 11.22 0.84
N LYS A 226 9.27 12.14 0.47
CA LYS A 226 7.80 11.96 0.49
C LYS A 226 7.24 11.22 -0.72
N ILE A 227 8.01 11.04 -1.78
CA ILE A 227 7.55 10.37 -3.01
C ILE A 227 8.70 9.60 -3.64
N TRP A 228 8.43 8.39 -4.14
CA TRP A 228 9.45 7.50 -4.72
C TRP A 228 8.84 6.48 -5.69
N SER A 229 9.67 5.86 -6.53
CA SER A 229 9.32 4.66 -7.30
C SER A 229 9.51 3.39 -6.46
N PRO A 230 8.64 2.36 -6.60
CA PRO A 230 8.78 1.10 -5.85
C PRO A 230 10.03 0.31 -6.25
N SER A 231 10.49 -0.59 -5.35
CA SER A 231 11.57 -1.54 -5.61
C SER A 231 11.06 -2.81 -6.28
N GLU A 232 11.97 -3.66 -6.77
CA GLU A 232 11.61 -5.01 -7.23
C GLU A 232 10.96 -5.84 -6.13
N THR A 233 11.45 -5.75 -4.89
CA THR A 233 10.88 -6.49 -3.75
C THR A 233 9.43 -6.05 -3.49
N GLU A 234 9.13 -4.75 -3.55
CA GLU A 234 7.78 -4.24 -3.36
C GLU A 234 6.81 -4.67 -4.48
N VAL A 235 7.33 -4.88 -5.69
CA VAL A 235 6.51 -5.31 -6.85
C VAL A 235 6.43 -6.83 -6.98
N TYR A 236 7.54 -7.55 -6.80
CA TYR A 236 7.65 -8.98 -7.09
C TYR A 236 7.78 -9.87 -5.85
N GLY A 237 8.01 -9.29 -4.67
CA GLY A 237 8.26 -10.00 -3.43
C GLY A 237 9.71 -10.46 -3.25
N GLN A 238 10.56 -10.21 -4.25
CA GLN A 238 11.99 -10.54 -4.24
C GLN A 238 12.74 -9.70 -5.28
N CYS A 239 14.06 -9.63 -5.15
CA CYS A 239 14.90 -9.14 -6.23
C CYS A 239 14.88 -10.12 -7.40
N VAL A 240 14.69 -9.61 -8.61
CA VAL A 240 14.73 -10.40 -9.87
C VAL A 240 16.07 -10.14 -10.59
N TRP A 241 16.41 -8.88 -10.77
CA TRP A 241 17.63 -8.41 -11.43
C TRP A 241 18.49 -7.51 -10.52
N GLY A 242 17.88 -6.90 -9.52
CA GLY A 242 18.56 -6.05 -8.55
C GLY A 242 19.52 -6.81 -7.66
N THR A 243 20.33 -6.07 -6.92
CA THR A 243 21.26 -6.64 -5.93
C THR A 243 20.47 -7.29 -4.79
N PRO A 244 20.63 -8.59 -4.52
CA PRO A 244 20.07 -9.22 -3.33
C PRO A 244 20.63 -8.58 -2.05
N GLY A 245 19.79 -8.35 -1.06
CA GLY A 245 20.23 -7.72 0.18
C GLY A 245 19.14 -7.68 1.25
N TYR A 246 19.19 -6.66 2.09
CA TYR A 246 18.34 -6.51 3.27
C TYR A 246 16.89 -6.09 2.98
N SER A 247 16.49 -5.92 1.73
CA SER A 247 15.11 -5.58 1.39
C SER A 247 14.09 -6.62 1.86
N VAL A 248 14.50 -7.88 1.97
CA VAL A 248 13.66 -8.96 2.50
C VAL A 248 13.56 -8.83 4.02
N GLY A 249 12.36 -8.53 4.53
CA GLY A 249 12.08 -8.35 5.95
C GLY A 249 11.94 -6.88 6.38
N TYR A 250 12.42 -5.94 5.57
CA TYR A 250 12.23 -4.50 5.76
C TYR A 250 11.37 -3.86 4.68
N ASP A 251 11.47 -4.39 3.45
CA ASP A 251 10.52 -4.11 2.36
C ASP A 251 9.70 -5.38 2.13
N CYS A 252 8.39 -5.28 2.03
CA CYS A 252 7.54 -6.40 1.66
C CYS A 252 6.92 -6.17 0.29
N GLN A 253 6.50 -7.25 -0.37
CA GLN A 253 5.69 -7.10 -1.57
C GLN A 253 4.40 -6.37 -1.22
N PHE A 254 4.10 -5.28 -1.92
CA PHE A 254 2.81 -4.63 -1.77
C PHE A 254 1.70 -5.59 -2.19
N PRO A 255 0.70 -5.83 -1.33
CA PRO A 255 -0.42 -6.71 -1.64
C PRO A 255 -1.10 -6.37 -2.97
N PHE A 256 -1.13 -5.10 -3.36
CA PHE A 256 -1.64 -4.65 -4.66
C PHE A 256 -0.97 -5.36 -5.85
N PHE A 257 0.34 -5.57 -5.82
CA PHE A 257 1.08 -6.21 -6.91
C PHE A 257 1.10 -7.75 -6.85
N ARG A 258 0.52 -8.37 -5.82
CA ARG A 258 0.30 -9.82 -5.81
C ARG A 258 -0.62 -10.26 -6.93
N GLN A 259 -1.57 -9.42 -7.31
CA GLN A 259 -2.31 -9.58 -8.54
C GLN A 259 -1.43 -9.14 -9.72
N THR A 260 -0.95 -10.10 -10.50
CA THR A 260 0.08 -9.87 -11.52
C THR A 260 -0.32 -8.84 -12.58
N HIS A 261 -1.61 -8.74 -12.94
CA HIS A 261 -2.05 -7.75 -13.91
C HIS A 261 -2.01 -6.30 -13.38
N ASN A 262 -1.97 -6.08 -12.05
CA ASN A 262 -1.76 -4.75 -11.49
C ASN A 262 -0.34 -4.20 -11.76
N ARG A 263 0.59 -5.04 -12.17
CA ARG A 263 1.93 -4.62 -12.65
C ARG A 263 1.86 -4.03 -14.06
N ILE A 264 0.78 -4.30 -14.81
CA ILE A 264 0.56 -3.80 -16.18
C ILE A 264 -0.07 -2.41 -16.09
N MET A 265 0.76 -1.41 -15.90
CA MET A 265 0.30 -0.02 -15.89
C MET A 265 -0.09 0.45 -17.29
N ARG A 266 -0.97 1.44 -17.33
CA ARG A 266 -1.44 2.05 -18.57
C ARG A 266 -1.13 3.54 -18.59
N HIS A 267 -1.03 4.09 -19.78
CA HIS A 267 -1.04 5.51 -20.04
C HIS A 267 -1.86 5.78 -21.32
N SER A 268 -2.84 6.66 -21.24
CA SER A 268 -3.75 6.96 -22.37
C SER A 268 -4.31 5.71 -23.05
N GLY A 269 -4.76 4.73 -22.24
CA GLY A 269 -5.34 3.47 -22.70
C GLY A 269 -4.33 2.39 -23.13
N ASN A 270 -3.08 2.74 -23.40
CA ASN A 270 -2.04 1.80 -23.83
C ASN A 270 -1.23 1.26 -22.63
N ARG A 271 -0.74 0.03 -22.76
CA ARG A 271 0.18 -0.53 -21.79
C ARG A 271 1.49 0.26 -21.80
N ALA A 272 2.02 0.58 -20.61
CA ALA A 272 3.22 1.38 -20.44
C ALA A 272 4.28 0.64 -19.62
N THR A 273 5.54 0.96 -19.88
CA THR A 273 6.70 0.55 -19.09
C THR A 273 6.98 1.59 -18.01
N TRP A 274 7.46 1.14 -16.84
CA TRP A 274 7.72 2.06 -15.74
C TRP A 274 8.93 1.63 -14.89
N TRP A 275 9.68 2.61 -14.42
CA TRP A 275 10.90 2.42 -13.65
C TRP A 275 10.65 1.89 -12.24
N LEU A 276 11.59 1.09 -11.77
CA LEU A 276 11.78 0.75 -10.37
C LEU A 276 12.94 1.56 -9.79
N ARG A 277 12.99 1.71 -8.45
CA ARG A 277 14.16 2.30 -7.81
C ARG A 277 15.37 1.36 -7.78
N SER A 278 15.15 0.06 -7.97
CA SER A 278 16.21 -0.95 -8.00
C SER A 278 17.11 -0.80 -9.23
N VAL A 279 18.39 -1.10 -9.05
CA VAL A 279 19.39 -1.11 -10.13
C VAL A 279 19.91 -2.51 -10.36
N ASP A 280 20.42 -2.76 -11.55
CA ASP A 280 20.96 -4.06 -11.96
C ASP A 280 22.10 -4.52 -11.04
N GLY A 281 21.99 -5.74 -10.50
CA GLY A 281 22.98 -6.38 -9.63
C GLY A 281 24.25 -6.86 -10.34
N ALA A 282 24.33 -6.71 -11.67
CA ALA A 282 25.44 -7.22 -12.49
C ALA A 282 26.03 -6.17 -13.45
N SER A 283 25.49 -4.94 -13.47
CA SER A 283 25.93 -3.88 -14.38
C SER A 283 25.99 -2.53 -13.68
N SER A 284 26.95 -1.69 -14.06
CA SER A 284 27.04 -0.29 -13.62
C SER A 284 26.25 0.69 -14.49
N ALA A 285 25.49 0.19 -15.48
CA ALA A 285 24.89 1.01 -16.53
C ALA A 285 23.39 0.83 -16.70
N THR A 286 22.80 -0.19 -16.07
CA THR A 286 21.39 -0.57 -16.29
C THR A 286 20.58 -0.40 -15.02
N ALA A 287 19.28 -0.10 -15.16
CA ALA A 287 18.30 0.00 -14.08
C ALA A 287 17.13 -0.95 -14.32
N CYS A 288 16.49 -1.36 -13.25
CA CYS A 288 15.33 -2.25 -13.28
C CYS A 288 14.07 -1.49 -13.66
N PHE A 289 13.20 -2.14 -14.43
CA PHE A 289 11.91 -1.60 -14.80
C PHE A 289 10.87 -2.71 -14.98
N VAL A 290 9.60 -2.34 -14.93
CA VAL A 290 8.48 -3.21 -15.24
C VAL A 290 8.09 -3.02 -16.69
N TYR A 291 8.13 -4.10 -17.46
CA TYR A 291 7.74 -4.08 -18.86
C TYR A 291 6.21 -3.98 -19.02
N ASN A 292 5.76 -3.61 -20.19
CA ASN A 292 4.34 -3.42 -20.49
C ASN A 292 3.49 -4.69 -20.39
N THR A 293 4.12 -5.86 -20.17
CA THR A 293 3.47 -7.13 -19.88
C THR A 293 3.46 -7.48 -18.38
N GLY A 294 4.01 -6.61 -17.52
CA GLY A 294 4.12 -6.83 -16.07
C GLY A 294 5.38 -7.60 -15.64
N GLY A 295 6.25 -8.00 -16.57
CA GLY A 295 7.51 -8.70 -16.27
C GLY A 295 8.63 -7.74 -15.84
N ALA A 296 9.56 -8.25 -15.03
CA ALA A 296 10.77 -7.53 -14.62
C ALA A 296 11.84 -7.56 -15.73
N TYR A 297 12.42 -6.41 -16.05
CA TYR A 297 13.44 -6.26 -17.08
C TYR A 297 14.50 -5.25 -16.70
N LEU A 298 15.58 -5.24 -17.47
CA LEU A 298 16.70 -4.32 -17.38
C LEU A 298 16.86 -3.52 -18.68
N ILE A 299 17.24 -2.26 -18.53
CA ILE A 299 17.62 -1.41 -19.66
C ILE A 299 18.63 -0.35 -19.22
N SER A 300 19.32 0.26 -20.19
CA SER A 300 20.19 1.43 -19.95
C SER A 300 19.52 2.46 -19.03
N ALA A 301 20.22 2.88 -18.00
CA ALA A 301 19.73 3.90 -17.06
C ALA A 301 19.39 5.23 -17.77
N SER A 302 20.01 5.53 -18.92
CA SER A 302 19.73 6.71 -19.75
C SER A 302 18.62 6.52 -20.78
N HIS A 303 17.89 5.39 -20.75
CA HIS A 303 16.80 5.17 -21.69
C HIS A 303 15.64 6.16 -21.48
N ALA A 304 15.23 6.85 -22.55
CA ALA A 304 14.29 7.97 -22.47
C ALA A 304 12.80 7.58 -22.65
N GLY A 305 12.50 6.29 -22.84
CA GLY A 305 11.16 5.82 -23.21
C GLY A 305 10.33 5.24 -22.05
N ILE A 306 10.77 5.38 -20.80
CA ILE A 306 10.15 4.76 -19.62
C ILE A 306 9.60 5.83 -18.69
N ARG A 307 8.56 5.51 -17.94
CA ARG A 307 7.82 6.39 -17.05
C ARG A 307 8.13 6.08 -15.59
N CYS A 308 7.88 7.01 -14.67
CA CYS A 308 7.86 6.66 -13.24
C CYS A 308 6.49 6.10 -12.83
N LEU A 309 6.45 5.46 -11.65
CA LEU A 309 5.23 5.08 -10.94
C LEU A 309 5.32 5.63 -9.51
N PRO A 310 4.90 6.88 -9.28
CA PRO A 310 5.06 7.50 -7.97
C PRO A 310 4.23 6.81 -6.89
N CYS A 311 4.91 6.51 -5.77
CA CYS A 311 4.30 6.06 -4.52
C CYS A 311 4.62 7.05 -3.39
N PHE A 312 3.78 7.08 -2.37
CA PHE A 312 3.95 7.90 -1.17
C PHE A 312 3.28 7.25 0.04
N LEU A 313 3.69 7.65 1.25
CA LEU A 313 3.03 7.26 2.49
C LEU A 313 2.06 8.34 2.96
N VAL A 314 0.94 7.92 3.53
CA VAL A 314 0.08 8.77 4.37
C VAL A 314 0.05 8.18 5.78
N GLY A 315 0.13 9.04 6.82
CA GLY A 315 0.17 8.56 8.21
C GLY A 315 0.80 9.55 9.18
N ALA A 316 1.39 9.03 10.27
CA ALA A 316 2.05 9.80 11.32
C ALA A 316 3.52 9.43 11.41
#